data_a42cc84986ee532155c92212886942c9
#
_entry.id   a42cc84986ee532155c92212886942c9
#
_cell.length_a   1.000
_cell.length_b   1.000
_cell.length_c   1.000
_cell.angle_alpha   90.00
_cell.angle_beta   90.00
_cell.angle_gamma   90.00
#
_symmetry.space_group_name_H-M   'P 1'
#
loop_
_entity.id
_entity.type
_entity.pdbx_description
1 polymer ?
#
loop_
_entity_poly.entity_id
_entity_poly.type
_entity_poly.pdbx_seq_one_letter_code
_entity_poly.pdbx_strand_id
1 'polypeptide(L)'
;MINECIIVSKEVGDKFILAKNRDRAYKPKLEIVHELIDGVEVAYIHDMITDWSEGLNEYGIGIVNSALLVGQDEAEKKIVKKAGKPSKDGKKIRTALSQKTLKEAIKAALKTDSGINGHTFVSSPKHMVSIEKTSKHKADVKLHNTKHPIVRTNHGHVFTDAGYTNGEKYLSSKIRKISAEKVINGVQDWTEIAQAMRKEYFPKESQLNMRRQAKDMFTSSQTVMNLTDRILDVEYFSDKIESFEGVRSELPKGYSPKIKIQVRKLQS
;
A
#
# COMPACT_ATOMS: atom_id res chain seq x y z
N MET A 1 9.82 15.59 -1.68
CA MET A 1 10.12 14.16 -1.35
C MET A 1 9.12 13.29 -2.08
N ILE A 2 9.61 12.32 -2.80
CA ILE A 2 8.79 11.46 -3.64
C ILE A 2 8.40 10.24 -2.82
N ASN A 3 7.13 9.90 -2.80
CA ASN A 3 6.60 8.69 -2.17
C ASN A 3 6.31 7.70 -3.27
N GLU A 4 6.96 6.54 -3.22
CA GLU A 4 6.73 5.46 -4.17
C GLU A 4 6.20 4.23 -3.45
N CYS A 5 5.55 3.35 -4.18
CA CYS A 5 4.99 2.13 -3.63
C CYS A 5 4.87 1.07 -4.72
N ILE A 6 4.66 -0.15 -4.30
CA ILE A 6 4.12 -1.21 -5.13
C ILE A 6 2.97 -1.87 -4.39
N ILE A 7 1.85 -2.01 -5.07
CA ILE A 7 0.64 -2.68 -4.56
C ILE A 7 0.43 -3.94 -5.37
N VAL A 8 0.09 -5.00 -4.67
CA VAL A 8 -0.28 -6.30 -5.24
C VAL A 8 -1.62 -6.73 -4.69
N SER A 9 -2.48 -7.25 -5.55
CA SER A 9 -3.72 -7.89 -5.18
C SER A 9 -3.85 -9.21 -5.93
N LYS A 10 -4.15 -10.31 -5.23
CA LYS A 10 -4.28 -11.65 -5.82
C LYS A 10 -5.20 -12.52 -4.96
N GLU A 11 -5.94 -13.41 -5.63
CA GLU A 11 -6.54 -14.57 -5.02
C GLU A 11 -5.51 -15.72 -4.98
N VAL A 12 -5.26 -16.28 -3.80
CA VAL A 12 -4.33 -17.41 -3.59
C VAL A 12 -5.11 -18.51 -2.88
N GLY A 13 -5.40 -19.60 -3.58
CA GLY A 13 -6.36 -20.60 -3.12
C GLY A 13 -7.75 -19.97 -2.97
N ASP A 14 -8.29 -20.00 -1.77
CA ASP A 14 -9.57 -19.37 -1.39
C ASP A 14 -9.38 -18.01 -0.66
N LYS A 15 -8.16 -17.50 -0.61
CA LYS A 15 -7.80 -16.28 0.14
C LYS A 15 -7.64 -15.08 -0.79
N PHE A 16 -8.30 -13.99 -0.45
CA PHE A 16 -8.13 -12.69 -1.12
C PHE A 16 -7.05 -11.88 -0.41
N ILE A 17 -5.96 -11.60 -1.14
CA ILE A 17 -4.77 -10.96 -0.58
C ILE A 17 -4.59 -9.59 -1.18
N LEU A 18 -4.26 -8.64 -0.32
CA LEU A 18 -3.85 -7.28 -0.67
C LEU A 18 -2.52 -7.00 0.02
N ALA A 19 -1.51 -6.62 -0.74
CA ALA A 19 -0.17 -6.40 -0.21
C ALA A 19 0.46 -5.13 -0.76
N LYS A 20 1.41 -4.56 0.00
CA LYS A 20 2.11 -3.35 -0.39
C LYS A 20 3.51 -3.27 0.21
N ASN A 21 4.47 -2.82 -0.61
CA ASN A 21 5.71 -2.20 -0.15
C ASN A 21 5.56 -0.69 -0.26
N ARG A 22 5.78 0.00 0.86
CA ARG A 22 5.69 1.45 0.97
C ARG A 22 7.08 2.07 1.00
N ASP A 23 7.46 2.75 -0.09
CA ASP A 23 8.79 3.35 -0.23
C ASP A 23 8.78 4.84 0.12
N ARG A 24 9.79 5.28 0.86
CA ARG A 24 9.91 6.66 1.34
C ARG A 24 11.35 7.17 1.22
N ALA A 25 11.47 8.46 0.92
CA ALA A 25 12.73 9.20 0.94
C ALA A 25 12.95 9.95 2.27
N TYR A 26 12.18 9.66 3.28
CA TYR A 26 12.30 10.20 4.63
C TYR A 26 12.05 9.08 5.65
N LYS A 27 12.52 9.27 6.87
CA LYS A 27 12.24 8.36 7.99
C LYS A 27 10.83 8.61 8.52
N PRO A 28 9.86 7.72 8.27
CA PRO A 28 8.51 7.88 8.78
C PRO A 28 8.45 7.54 10.28
N LYS A 29 7.44 8.07 10.96
CA LYS A 29 7.05 7.61 12.30
C LYS A 29 5.85 6.69 12.15
N LEU A 30 6.10 5.39 12.15
CA LEU A 30 5.07 4.38 11.91
C LEU A 30 4.62 3.76 13.22
N GLU A 31 3.33 3.55 13.33
CA GLU A 31 2.68 2.80 14.40
C GLU A 31 1.59 1.90 13.84
N ILE A 32 1.27 0.84 14.56
CA ILE A 32 0.11 0.00 14.27
C ILE A 32 -0.99 0.41 15.22
N VAL A 33 -2.14 0.73 14.66
CA VAL A 33 -3.34 1.13 15.39
C VAL A 33 -4.39 0.04 15.23
N HIS A 34 -5.03 -0.33 16.33
CA HIS A 34 -6.16 -1.24 16.38
C HIS A 34 -7.23 -0.57 17.24
N GLU A 35 -8.32 -0.13 16.63
CA GLU A 35 -9.34 0.68 17.29
C GLU A 35 -10.74 0.48 16.69
N LEU A 36 -11.74 1.01 17.36
CA LEU A 36 -13.10 1.15 16.84
C LEU A 36 -13.28 2.51 16.18
N ILE A 37 -13.67 2.51 14.90
CA ILE A 37 -14.08 3.72 14.17
C ILE A 37 -15.53 3.54 13.74
N ASP A 38 -16.40 4.42 14.21
CA ASP A 38 -17.85 4.37 13.94
C ASP A 38 -18.47 2.99 14.25
N GLY A 39 -17.98 2.31 15.31
CA GLY A 39 -18.45 0.99 15.72
C GLY A 39 -17.97 -0.17 14.84
N VAL A 40 -16.96 0.05 14.01
CA VAL A 40 -16.28 -0.97 13.18
C VAL A 40 -14.86 -1.14 13.70
N GLU A 41 -14.47 -2.39 13.96
CA GLU A 41 -13.10 -2.72 14.36
C GLU A 41 -12.16 -2.67 13.16
N VAL A 42 -11.11 -1.85 13.28
CA VAL A 42 -10.12 -1.63 12.23
C VAL A 42 -8.71 -1.81 12.76
N ALA A 43 -7.83 -2.41 11.95
CA ALA A 43 -6.39 -2.42 12.19
C ALA A 43 -5.67 -1.82 10.99
N TYR A 44 -4.74 -0.90 11.25
CA TYR A 44 -4.01 -0.24 10.20
C TYR A 44 -2.62 0.19 10.65
N ILE A 45 -1.70 0.33 9.70
CA ILE A 45 -0.45 1.04 9.90
C ILE A 45 -0.68 2.53 9.63
N HIS A 46 -0.16 3.36 10.51
CA HIS A 46 -0.31 4.81 10.50
C HIS A 46 1.04 5.50 10.44
N ASP A 47 1.19 6.47 9.55
CA ASP A 47 2.35 7.36 9.50
C ASP A 47 2.00 8.70 10.17
N MET A 48 2.46 8.88 11.38
CA MET A 48 2.20 10.06 12.21
C MET A 48 2.72 11.38 11.60
N ILE A 49 3.67 11.31 10.65
CA ILE A 49 4.21 12.51 9.97
C ILE A 49 3.26 12.99 8.87
N THR A 50 2.70 12.06 8.11
CA THR A 50 1.90 12.38 6.92
C THR A 50 0.40 12.15 7.13
N ASP A 51 0.00 11.62 8.28
CA ASP A 51 -1.36 11.15 8.59
C ASP A 51 -1.85 10.05 7.63
N TRP A 52 -0.92 9.34 6.98
CA TRP A 52 -1.25 8.29 6.04
C TRP A 52 -1.61 6.99 6.75
N SER A 53 -2.59 6.27 6.24
CA SER A 53 -3.02 4.99 6.79
C SER A 53 -3.23 3.95 5.69
N GLU A 54 -3.11 2.67 6.02
CA GLU A 54 -3.48 1.51 5.20
C GLU A 54 -3.76 0.33 6.13
N GLY A 55 -4.78 -0.45 5.86
CA GLY A 55 -5.19 -1.53 6.76
C GLY A 55 -6.44 -2.25 6.31
N LEU A 56 -7.04 -2.97 7.25
CA LEU A 56 -8.29 -3.70 7.04
C LEU A 56 -9.23 -3.63 8.24
N ASN A 57 -10.48 -3.98 8.04
CA ASN A 57 -11.49 -4.00 9.09
C ASN A 57 -12.06 -5.41 9.37
N GLU A 58 -12.92 -5.53 10.37
CA GLU A 58 -13.58 -6.77 10.81
C GLU A 58 -14.46 -7.44 9.74
N TYR A 59 -14.86 -6.70 8.69
CA TYR A 59 -15.60 -7.24 7.54
C TYR A 59 -14.67 -7.73 6.43
N GLY A 60 -13.34 -7.66 6.62
CA GLY A 60 -12.32 -8.01 5.63
C GLY A 60 -12.19 -6.98 4.52
N ILE A 61 -12.67 -5.76 4.71
CA ILE A 61 -12.44 -4.68 3.75
C ILE A 61 -11.04 -4.14 3.99
N GLY A 62 -10.17 -4.31 2.99
CA GLY A 62 -8.80 -3.80 3.01
C GLY A 62 -8.61 -2.62 2.06
N ILE A 63 -7.78 -1.66 2.47
CA ILE A 63 -7.47 -0.47 1.67
C ILE A 63 -5.97 -0.20 1.69
N VAL A 64 -5.41 -0.05 0.49
CA VAL A 64 -4.05 0.45 0.26
C VAL A 64 -4.05 1.47 -0.88
N ASN A 65 -3.09 2.38 -0.87
CA ASN A 65 -2.95 3.36 -1.94
C ASN A 65 -1.49 3.54 -2.35
N SER A 66 -1.26 3.81 -3.63
CA SER A 66 0.03 4.22 -4.19
C SER A 66 -0.11 5.56 -4.89
N ALA A 67 0.79 6.50 -4.61
CA ALA A 67 0.75 7.82 -5.22
C ALA A 67 0.93 7.72 -6.75
N LEU A 68 0.06 8.41 -7.48
CA LEU A 68 0.26 8.84 -8.85
C LEU A 68 0.67 10.30 -8.79
N LEU A 69 1.93 10.55 -8.97
CA LEU A 69 2.44 11.91 -9.13
C LEU A 69 2.11 12.34 -10.55
N VAL A 70 1.33 13.38 -10.69
CA VAL A 70 0.89 13.88 -11.99
C VAL A 70 1.93 14.84 -12.51
N GLY A 71 2.61 14.55 -13.62
CA GLY A 71 3.56 15.31 -14.45
C GLY A 71 4.31 16.50 -13.81
N GLN A 72 5.31 17.04 -14.41
CA GLN A 72 6.22 18.02 -13.82
C GLN A 72 5.71 19.48 -13.88
N ASP A 73 4.40 19.69 -13.71
CA ASP A 73 3.86 21.06 -13.70
C ASP A 73 4.02 21.75 -12.32
N GLU A 74 3.79 23.06 -12.26
CA GLU A 74 3.93 23.86 -11.05
C GLU A 74 3.04 23.41 -9.89
N ALA A 75 1.89 22.78 -10.19
CA ALA A 75 1.02 22.23 -9.16
C ALA A 75 1.68 21.03 -8.46
N GLU A 76 2.42 20.21 -9.19
CA GLU A 76 3.18 19.08 -8.64
C GLU A 76 4.41 19.49 -7.87
N LYS A 77 5.12 20.49 -8.34
CA LYS A 77 6.23 21.08 -7.56
C LYS A 77 5.73 21.55 -6.20
N LYS A 78 4.48 22.06 -6.12
CA LYS A 78 3.84 22.40 -4.83
C LYS A 78 3.48 21.16 -4.01
N ILE A 79 3.02 20.07 -4.64
CA ILE A 79 2.75 18.80 -3.96
C ILE A 79 4.04 18.17 -3.44
N VAL A 80 5.10 18.15 -4.24
CA VAL A 80 6.44 17.68 -3.84
C VAL A 80 7.00 18.49 -2.67
N LYS A 81 6.82 19.82 -2.68
CA LYS A 81 7.19 20.69 -1.53
C LYS A 81 6.39 20.40 -0.26
N LYS A 82 5.20 19.79 -0.39
CA LYS A 82 4.35 19.37 0.75
C LYS A 82 4.53 17.91 1.13
N ALA A 83 5.37 17.15 0.41
CA ALA A 83 5.67 15.77 0.78
C ALA A 83 6.23 15.70 2.21
N GLY A 84 5.68 14.82 3.02
CA GLY A 84 5.99 14.73 4.46
C GLY A 84 5.16 15.68 5.35
N LYS A 85 4.20 16.43 4.80
CA LYS A 85 3.21 17.17 5.59
C LYS A 85 1.93 16.33 5.73
N PRO A 86 1.18 16.50 6.83
CA PRO A 86 -0.13 15.84 7.01
C PRO A 86 -1.04 16.09 5.80
N SER A 87 -1.64 15.04 5.30
CA SER A 87 -2.63 15.08 4.24
C SER A 87 -3.99 14.63 4.75
N LYS A 88 -5.06 15.07 4.10
CA LYS A 88 -6.41 14.59 4.43
C LYS A 88 -6.67 13.16 3.94
N ASP A 89 -5.74 12.55 3.19
CA ASP A 89 -5.96 11.25 2.54
C ASP A 89 -5.98 10.11 3.56
N GLY A 90 -5.16 10.17 4.62
CA GLY A 90 -5.21 9.16 5.68
C GLY A 90 -6.56 9.14 6.39
N LYS A 91 -7.13 10.30 6.72
CA LYS A 91 -8.49 10.38 7.27
C LYS A 91 -9.53 9.76 6.34
N LYS A 92 -9.43 10.00 5.03
CA LYS A 92 -10.34 9.40 4.04
C LYS A 92 -10.23 7.88 3.99
N ILE A 93 -8.99 7.36 4.09
CA ILE A 93 -8.76 5.91 4.16
C ILE A 93 -9.41 5.33 5.42
N ARG A 94 -9.21 5.93 6.58
CA ARG A 94 -9.84 5.48 7.84
C ARG A 94 -11.36 5.56 7.78
N THR A 95 -11.92 6.62 7.18
CA THR A 95 -13.38 6.71 6.94
C THR A 95 -13.87 5.61 5.98
N ALA A 96 -13.09 5.22 5.00
CA ALA A 96 -13.47 4.11 4.13
C ALA A 96 -13.29 2.74 4.82
N LEU A 97 -12.30 2.60 5.70
CA LEU A 97 -12.12 1.41 6.54
C LEU A 97 -13.25 1.24 7.59
N SER A 98 -13.88 2.31 8.06
CA SER A 98 -15.02 2.22 8.99
C SER A 98 -16.34 1.78 8.34
N GLN A 99 -16.32 1.44 7.05
CA GLN A 99 -17.54 1.01 6.37
C GLN A 99 -17.77 -0.50 6.49
N LYS A 100 -19.05 -0.91 6.53
CA LYS A 100 -19.44 -2.32 6.69
C LYS A 100 -19.51 -3.09 5.37
N THR A 101 -19.63 -2.39 4.25
CA THR A 101 -19.72 -3.01 2.92
C THR A 101 -18.68 -2.43 1.96
N LEU A 102 -18.23 -3.25 1.00
CA LEU A 102 -17.31 -2.81 -0.05
C LEU A 102 -17.87 -1.61 -0.83
N LYS A 103 -19.17 -1.60 -1.13
CA LYS A 103 -19.83 -0.51 -1.86
C LYS A 103 -19.73 0.81 -1.11
N GLU A 104 -19.97 0.79 0.18
CA GLU A 104 -19.85 1.98 1.05
C GLU A 104 -18.40 2.44 1.18
N ALA A 105 -17.47 1.50 1.33
CA ALA A 105 -16.03 1.80 1.38
C ALA A 105 -15.53 2.47 0.09
N ILE A 106 -15.94 1.97 -1.08
CA ILE A 106 -15.64 2.60 -2.37
C ILE A 106 -16.25 4.00 -2.44
N LYS A 107 -17.54 4.14 -2.06
CA LYS A 107 -18.22 5.45 -2.02
C LYS A 107 -17.51 6.43 -1.10
N ALA A 108 -17.06 6.00 0.08
CA ALA A 108 -16.31 6.83 1.01
C ALA A 108 -14.93 7.23 0.44
N ALA A 109 -14.21 6.32 -0.22
CA ALA A 109 -12.94 6.60 -0.88
C ALA A 109 -13.07 7.63 -2.03
N LEU A 110 -14.23 7.70 -2.68
CA LEU A 110 -14.52 8.59 -3.80
C LEU A 110 -15.20 9.91 -3.41
N LYS A 111 -15.86 9.95 -2.25
CA LYS A 111 -16.87 10.96 -1.85
C LYS A 111 -16.34 12.38 -1.70
N THR A 112 -15.07 12.60 -1.59
CA THR A 112 -14.55 13.94 -1.32
C THR A 112 -14.28 14.68 -2.61
N ASP A 113 -14.36 15.99 -2.60
CA ASP A 113 -14.07 16.88 -3.74
C ASP A 113 -12.72 16.60 -4.39
N SER A 114 -11.86 15.91 -3.68
CA SER A 114 -10.55 15.47 -4.15
C SER A 114 -10.38 13.94 -4.21
N GLY A 115 -11.22 13.11 -3.55
CA GLY A 115 -11.01 11.67 -3.42
C GLY A 115 -9.60 11.31 -2.94
N ILE A 116 -9.26 10.04 -2.91
CA ILE A 116 -7.88 9.59 -2.68
C ILE A 116 -7.19 9.56 -4.04
N ASN A 117 -6.23 10.46 -4.28
CA ASN A 117 -5.46 10.45 -5.53
C ASN A 117 -4.45 9.30 -5.54
N GLY A 118 -4.23 8.76 -6.73
CA GLY A 118 -3.33 7.64 -6.94
C GLY A 118 -4.04 6.36 -7.37
N HIS A 119 -3.35 5.26 -7.23
CA HIS A 119 -3.96 3.93 -7.31
C HIS A 119 -4.43 3.53 -5.91
N THR A 120 -5.72 3.37 -5.74
CA THR A 120 -6.31 2.88 -4.49
C THR A 120 -6.95 1.52 -4.74
N PHE A 121 -6.58 0.51 -3.95
CA PHE A 121 -7.31 -0.74 -3.91
C PHE A 121 -8.24 -0.70 -2.70
N VAL A 122 -9.52 -0.96 -2.96
CA VAL A 122 -10.55 -1.19 -1.95
C VAL A 122 -11.08 -2.58 -2.20
N SER A 123 -10.73 -3.52 -1.37
CA SER A 123 -10.95 -4.95 -1.61
C SER A 123 -11.67 -5.61 -0.44
N SER A 124 -12.33 -6.73 -0.71
CA SER A 124 -13.06 -7.53 0.27
C SER A 124 -12.75 -9.02 0.07
N PRO A 125 -13.24 -9.93 0.94
CA PRO A 125 -13.05 -11.37 0.79
C PRO A 125 -13.64 -12.00 -0.49
N LYS A 126 -14.30 -11.22 -1.34
CA LYS A 126 -14.93 -11.72 -2.57
C LYS A 126 -14.63 -10.90 -3.81
N HIS A 127 -14.13 -9.66 -3.63
CA HIS A 127 -13.98 -8.72 -4.73
C HIS A 127 -12.74 -7.86 -4.55
N MET A 128 -12.03 -7.66 -5.62
CA MET A 128 -10.93 -6.70 -5.70
C MET A 128 -11.30 -5.55 -6.61
N VAL A 129 -11.22 -4.34 -6.09
CA VAL A 129 -11.53 -3.11 -6.81
C VAL A 129 -10.32 -2.20 -6.81
N SER A 130 -9.87 -1.79 -8.00
CA SER A 130 -8.90 -0.73 -8.14
C SER A 130 -9.58 0.58 -8.55
N ILE A 131 -9.10 1.66 -7.96
CA ILE A 131 -9.49 3.02 -8.29
C ILE A 131 -8.23 3.74 -8.76
N GLU A 132 -8.25 4.30 -9.95
CA GLU A 132 -7.21 5.20 -10.43
C GLU A 132 -7.79 6.61 -10.52
N LYS A 133 -7.19 7.55 -9.81
CA LYS A 133 -7.66 8.93 -9.74
C LYS A 133 -6.51 9.91 -9.68
N THR A 134 -6.67 11.04 -10.37
CA THR A 134 -5.75 12.16 -10.30
C THR A 134 -6.52 13.47 -10.08
N SER A 135 -5.81 14.57 -9.84
CA SER A 135 -6.43 15.89 -9.75
C SER A 135 -7.04 16.36 -11.08
N LYS A 136 -6.58 15.78 -12.20
CA LYS A 136 -7.01 16.16 -13.57
C LYS A 136 -8.12 15.25 -14.11
N HIS A 137 -8.21 14.01 -13.63
CA HIS A 137 -9.08 12.98 -14.18
C HIS A 137 -10.17 12.58 -13.19
N LYS A 138 -11.36 12.26 -13.72
CA LYS A 138 -12.37 11.53 -12.94
C LYS A 138 -11.83 10.17 -12.55
N ALA A 139 -12.34 9.62 -11.44
CA ALA A 139 -11.93 8.30 -11.00
C ALA A 139 -12.34 7.22 -12.02
N ASP A 140 -11.39 6.37 -12.39
CA ASP A 140 -11.67 5.08 -13.01
C ASP A 140 -11.78 4.03 -11.91
N VAL A 141 -12.88 3.27 -11.91
CA VAL A 141 -13.18 2.23 -10.91
C VAL A 141 -13.36 0.91 -11.61
N LYS A 142 -12.49 -0.05 -11.33
CA LYS A 142 -12.50 -1.35 -11.99
C LYS A 142 -12.61 -2.49 -10.99
N LEU A 143 -13.63 -3.32 -11.17
CA LEU A 143 -13.74 -4.63 -10.54
C LEU A 143 -12.88 -5.64 -11.30
N HIS A 144 -12.09 -6.42 -10.59
CA HIS A 144 -11.18 -7.41 -11.17
C HIS A 144 -11.63 -8.83 -10.86
N ASN A 145 -11.45 -9.70 -11.86
CA ASN A 145 -11.44 -11.14 -11.67
C ASN A 145 -9.97 -11.57 -11.43
N THR A 146 -9.70 -12.22 -10.32
CA THR A 146 -8.39 -12.15 -9.66
C THR A 146 -7.54 -13.40 -9.69
N LYS A 147 -7.78 -14.29 -10.63
CA LYS A 147 -6.88 -15.45 -10.87
C LYS A 147 -5.43 -15.02 -11.19
N HIS A 148 -5.26 -13.83 -11.77
CA HIS A 148 -3.95 -13.24 -12.05
C HIS A 148 -3.67 -12.08 -11.10
N PRO A 149 -2.40 -11.87 -10.71
CA PRO A 149 -2.05 -10.76 -9.85
C PRO A 149 -2.32 -9.41 -10.53
N ILE A 150 -2.88 -8.49 -9.77
CA ILE A 150 -3.05 -7.11 -10.19
C ILE A 150 -1.99 -6.30 -9.46
N VAL A 151 -1.11 -5.67 -10.21
CA VAL A 151 -0.01 -4.88 -9.67
C VAL A 151 -0.15 -3.42 -10.10
N ARG A 152 0.05 -2.50 -9.15
CA ARG A 152 0.14 -1.06 -9.40
C ARG A 152 1.39 -0.49 -8.73
N THR A 153 2.01 0.43 -9.43
CA THR A 153 3.18 1.17 -8.98
C THR A 153 2.92 2.69 -9.12
N ASN A 154 3.85 3.48 -9.66
CA ASN A 154 3.75 4.93 -9.66
C ASN A 154 3.63 5.56 -11.07
N HIS A 155 3.24 4.77 -12.07
CA HIS A 155 2.85 5.25 -13.40
C HIS A 155 1.36 5.00 -13.63
N GLY A 156 0.73 5.82 -14.44
CA GLY A 156 -0.68 5.67 -14.81
C GLY A 156 -0.92 4.38 -15.59
N HIS A 157 -2.01 3.71 -15.28
CA HIS A 157 -2.41 2.47 -15.94
C HIS A 157 -3.58 2.71 -16.90
N VAL A 158 -4.53 3.52 -16.49
CA VAL A 158 -5.64 4.02 -17.31
C VAL A 158 -5.29 5.41 -17.85
N PHE A 159 -4.84 6.29 -16.97
CA PHE A 159 -4.42 7.65 -17.33
C PHE A 159 -2.91 7.67 -17.60
N THR A 160 -2.54 7.36 -18.85
CA THR A 160 -1.13 7.20 -19.25
C THR A 160 -0.30 8.49 -19.17
N ASP A 161 -0.94 9.63 -19.06
CA ASP A 161 -0.35 10.94 -18.79
C ASP A 161 -0.15 11.23 -17.28
N ALA A 162 -0.56 10.29 -16.41
CA ALA A 162 -0.45 10.42 -14.97
C ALA A 162 0.73 9.65 -14.38
N GLY A 163 1.27 10.13 -13.27
CA GLY A 163 2.40 9.52 -12.61
C GLY A 163 3.70 9.73 -13.37
N TYR A 164 4.61 8.78 -13.25
CA TYR A 164 5.82 8.80 -14.07
C TYR A 164 5.50 8.41 -15.50
N THR A 165 5.83 9.25 -16.46
CA THR A 165 5.54 9.03 -17.89
C THR A 165 6.80 8.74 -18.70
N ASN A 166 8.00 9.09 -18.17
CA ASN A 166 9.29 8.88 -18.84
C ASN A 166 10.45 8.84 -17.81
N GLY A 167 11.66 8.61 -18.31
CA GLY A 167 12.89 8.64 -17.53
C GLY A 167 13.09 7.45 -16.60
N GLU A 168 14.12 7.51 -15.76
CA GLU A 168 14.54 6.40 -14.89
C GLU A 168 13.46 5.97 -13.89
N LYS A 169 12.69 6.92 -13.35
CA LYS A 169 11.61 6.62 -12.41
C LYS A 169 10.45 5.87 -13.06
N TYR A 170 10.12 6.23 -14.29
CA TYR A 170 9.13 5.49 -15.08
C TYR A 170 9.61 4.08 -15.37
N LEU A 171 10.87 3.94 -15.78
CA LEU A 171 11.49 2.63 -16.02
C LEU A 171 11.47 1.79 -14.74
N SER A 172 11.90 2.35 -13.61
CA SER A 172 11.83 1.69 -12.30
C SER A 172 10.42 1.26 -11.94
N SER A 173 9.45 2.14 -12.14
CA SER A 173 8.04 1.84 -11.86
C SER A 173 7.53 0.66 -12.71
N LYS A 174 7.88 0.61 -14.01
CA LYS A 174 7.51 -0.48 -14.92
C LYS A 174 8.20 -1.79 -14.59
N ILE A 175 9.51 -1.75 -14.35
CA ILE A 175 10.30 -2.96 -14.04
C ILE A 175 9.78 -3.59 -12.74
N ARG A 176 9.54 -2.82 -11.69
CA ARG A 176 8.98 -3.32 -10.43
C ARG A 176 7.60 -3.97 -10.63
N LYS A 177 6.75 -3.38 -11.47
CA LYS A 177 5.45 -3.96 -11.82
C LYS A 177 5.62 -5.33 -12.48
N ILE A 178 6.43 -5.42 -13.54
CA ILE A 178 6.67 -6.66 -14.28
C ILE A 178 7.29 -7.74 -13.37
N SER A 179 8.28 -7.37 -12.55
CA SER A 179 8.91 -8.28 -11.60
C SER A 179 7.90 -8.84 -10.60
N ALA A 180 7.02 -7.99 -10.05
CA ALA A 180 5.97 -8.43 -9.14
C ALA A 180 4.94 -9.33 -9.82
N GLU A 181 4.45 -8.99 -11.00
CA GLU A 181 3.50 -9.82 -11.76
C GLU A 181 4.08 -11.22 -11.98
N LYS A 182 5.35 -11.31 -12.37
CA LYS A 182 6.03 -12.59 -12.58
C LYS A 182 6.13 -13.42 -11.31
N VAL A 183 6.61 -12.82 -10.20
CA VAL A 183 6.84 -13.57 -8.96
C VAL A 183 5.54 -13.96 -8.30
N ILE A 184 4.62 -13.01 -8.17
CA ILE A 184 3.36 -13.21 -7.45
C ILE A 184 2.45 -14.20 -8.20
N ASN A 185 2.55 -14.25 -9.54
CA ASN A 185 1.77 -15.24 -10.31
C ASN A 185 2.07 -16.68 -9.87
N GLY A 186 3.31 -16.99 -9.49
CA GLY A 186 3.74 -18.32 -9.05
C GLY A 186 3.44 -18.67 -7.59
N VAL A 187 2.99 -17.70 -6.77
CA VAL A 187 2.70 -17.93 -5.35
C VAL A 187 1.45 -18.78 -5.18
N GLN A 188 1.56 -19.86 -4.40
CA GLN A 188 0.48 -20.81 -4.10
C GLN A 188 -0.02 -20.72 -2.65
N ASP A 189 0.79 -20.19 -1.73
CA ASP A 189 0.42 -19.91 -0.34
C ASP A 189 0.52 -18.40 -0.08
N TRP A 190 -0.53 -17.83 0.50
CA TRP A 190 -0.58 -16.40 0.79
C TRP A 190 0.52 -15.94 1.76
N THR A 191 1.02 -16.83 2.63
CA THR A 191 2.10 -16.52 3.56
C THR A 191 3.44 -16.23 2.85
N GLU A 192 3.59 -16.69 1.62
CA GLU A 192 4.76 -16.46 0.78
C GLU A 192 4.77 -15.09 0.08
N ILE A 193 3.63 -14.37 0.06
CA ILE A 193 3.51 -13.07 -0.65
C ILE A 193 4.56 -12.07 -0.15
N ALA A 194 4.75 -11.98 1.17
CA ALA A 194 5.75 -11.08 1.75
C ALA A 194 7.16 -11.41 1.24
N GLN A 195 7.54 -12.68 1.23
CA GLN A 195 8.84 -13.14 0.73
C GLN A 195 8.98 -12.92 -0.76
N ALA A 196 7.92 -13.20 -1.54
CA ALA A 196 7.90 -12.96 -2.97
C ALA A 196 8.15 -11.47 -3.30
N MET A 197 7.55 -10.54 -2.56
CA MET A 197 7.75 -9.10 -2.73
C MET A 197 9.12 -8.60 -2.23
N ARG A 198 9.93 -9.43 -1.59
CA ARG A 198 11.31 -9.15 -1.19
C ARG A 198 12.35 -9.66 -2.18
N LYS A 199 11.94 -10.45 -3.16
CA LYS A 199 12.87 -11.03 -4.12
C LYS A 199 13.64 -9.95 -4.86
N GLU A 200 14.96 -10.05 -4.77
CA GLU A 200 15.90 -9.15 -5.44
C GLU A 200 16.27 -9.72 -6.80
N TYR A 201 16.10 -8.92 -7.85
CA TYR A 201 16.52 -9.24 -9.22
C TYR A 201 17.69 -8.39 -9.69
N PHE A 202 18.00 -7.35 -8.92
CA PHE A 202 19.04 -6.36 -9.16
C PHE A 202 19.90 -6.21 -7.91
N PRO A 203 21.08 -5.58 -8.00
CA PRO A 203 21.88 -5.30 -6.80
C PRO A 203 21.04 -4.70 -5.68
N LYS A 204 21.34 -5.03 -4.44
CA LYS A 204 20.53 -4.72 -3.24
C LYS A 204 20.06 -3.27 -3.15
N GLU A 205 20.92 -2.33 -3.52
CA GLU A 205 20.63 -0.88 -3.46
C GLU A 205 19.90 -0.35 -4.71
N SER A 206 19.57 -1.21 -5.66
CA SER A 206 18.91 -0.80 -6.89
C SER A 206 17.49 -0.31 -6.65
N GLN A 207 17.15 0.81 -7.29
CA GLN A 207 15.80 1.35 -7.33
C GLN A 207 14.82 0.49 -8.15
N LEU A 208 15.32 -0.56 -8.81
CA LEU A 208 14.54 -1.48 -9.64
C LEU A 208 13.95 -2.65 -8.83
N ASN A 209 14.43 -2.90 -7.61
CA ASN A 209 13.89 -3.93 -6.73
C ASN A 209 12.51 -3.56 -6.18
N MET A 210 11.67 -4.57 -5.97
CA MET A 210 10.33 -4.41 -5.38
C MET A 210 10.41 -3.94 -3.93
N ARG A 211 11.37 -4.44 -3.16
CA ARG A 211 11.78 -3.93 -1.85
C ARG A 211 13.04 -3.12 -2.03
N ARG A 212 12.99 -1.86 -1.70
CA ARG A 212 14.11 -0.93 -1.86
C ARG A 212 14.90 -0.81 -0.57
N GLN A 213 16.22 -0.70 -0.73
CA GLN A 213 17.16 -0.54 0.37
C GLN A 213 18.20 0.56 0.07
N ALA A 214 17.90 1.45 -0.88
CA ALA A 214 18.78 2.55 -1.25
C ALA A 214 18.75 3.66 -0.20
N LYS A 215 19.85 4.42 -0.09
CA LYS A 215 20.01 5.49 0.90
C LYS A 215 18.97 6.61 0.74
N ASP A 216 18.62 6.92 -0.49
CA ASP A 216 17.70 8.00 -0.87
C ASP A 216 16.24 7.58 -0.95
N MET A 217 15.99 6.28 -1.03
CA MET A 217 14.64 5.70 -1.10
C MET A 217 14.63 4.27 -0.58
N PHE A 218 13.91 4.00 0.47
CA PHE A 218 13.81 2.67 1.05
C PHE A 218 12.36 2.26 1.33
N THR A 219 12.12 0.96 1.37
CA THR A 219 10.82 0.41 1.75
C THR A 219 10.63 0.58 3.26
N SER A 220 9.79 1.50 3.66
CA SER A 220 9.54 1.85 5.05
C SER A 220 8.57 0.90 5.76
N SER A 221 7.71 0.23 5.01
CA SER A 221 6.86 -0.85 5.52
C SER A 221 6.50 -1.83 4.42
N GLN A 222 6.27 -3.06 4.83
CA GLN A 222 5.66 -4.10 4.03
C GLN A 222 4.42 -4.59 4.76
N THR A 223 3.28 -4.52 4.07
CA THR A 223 1.98 -4.93 4.59
C THR A 223 1.42 -6.03 3.73
N VAL A 224 0.92 -7.10 4.33
CA VAL A 224 0.15 -8.16 3.68
C VAL A 224 -1.15 -8.34 4.44
N MET A 225 -2.26 -8.24 3.75
CA MET A 225 -3.59 -8.42 4.31
C MET A 225 -4.23 -9.66 3.70
N ASN A 226 -4.56 -10.63 4.53
CA ASN A 226 -5.47 -11.70 4.17
C ASN A 226 -6.89 -11.24 4.52
N LEU A 227 -7.62 -10.78 3.52
CA LEU A 227 -8.95 -10.19 3.69
C LEU A 227 -9.98 -11.25 4.10
N THR A 228 -9.83 -12.48 3.60
CA THR A 228 -10.73 -13.61 3.91
C THR A 228 -10.65 -13.95 5.39
N ASP A 229 -9.45 -14.08 5.93
CA ASP A 229 -9.22 -14.42 7.33
C ASP A 229 -9.10 -13.19 8.23
N ARG A 230 -9.12 -11.98 7.66
CA ARG A 230 -9.02 -10.70 8.36
C ARG A 230 -7.71 -10.57 9.15
N ILE A 231 -6.61 -10.94 8.52
CA ILE A 231 -5.27 -10.88 9.10
C ILE A 231 -4.51 -9.72 8.47
N LEU A 232 -3.98 -8.83 9.31
CA LEU A 232 -3.01 -7.81 8.96
C LEU A 232 -1.63 -8.27 9.40
N ASP A 233 -0.72 -8.41 8.46
CA ASP A 233 0.65 -8.82 8.67
C ASP A 233 1.57 -7.68 8.21
N VAL A 234 2.34 -7.10 9.14
CA VAL A 234 3.12 -5.88 8.91
C VAL A 234 4.54 -6.02 9.43
N GLU A 235 5.48 -5.53 8.63
CA GLU A 235 6.85 -5.21 9.04
C GLU A 235 7.11 -3.75 8.68
N TYR A 236 7.68 -2.96 9.60
CA TYR A 236 7.92 -1.54 9.36
C TYR A 236 9.22 -1.05 10.00
N PHE A 237 9.75 0.02 9.42
CA PHE A 237 10.90 0.75 9.95
C PHE A 237 10.48 1.60 11.17
N SER A 238 11.30 1.60 12.22
CA SER A 238 11.13 2.46 13.38
C SER A 238 12.47 2.87 13.98
N ASP A 239 12.63 4.13 14.31
CA ASP A 239 13.82 4.65 15.00
C ASP A 239 13.96 4.13 16.43
N LYS A 240 12.88 3.55 17.00
CA LYS A 240 12.84 2.99 18.38
C LYS A 240 13.35 1.56 18.46
N ILE A 241 13.85 0.98 17.38
CA ILE A 241 14.18 -0.45 17.29
C ILE A 241 15.64 -0.77 17.63
N GLU A 242 16.35 0.06 18.38
CA GLU A 242 17.62 -0.35 18.99
C GLU A 242 17.48 -1.60 19.88
N SER A 243 16.30 -1.80 20.48
CA SER A 243 15.99 -2.98 21.31
C SER A 243 15.72 -4.27 20.53
N PHE A 244 15.58 -4.23 19.22
CA PHE A 244 15.33 -5.41 18.39
C PHE A 244 16.57 -5.93 17.65
N GLU A 245 17.72 -5.29 17.79
CA GLU A 245 18.97 -5.68 17.12
C GLU A 245 19.42 -7.13 17.45
N GLY A 246 18.97 -7.69 18.57
CA GLY A 246 19.30 -9.05 18.97
C GLY A 246 18.41 -10.17 18.41
N VAL A 247 17.31 -9.84 17.75
CA VAL A 247 16.27 -10.84 17.41
C VAL A 247 16.34 -11.31 15.95
N ARG A 248 16.97 -10.55 15.05
CA ARG A 248 17.11 -10.95 13.64
C ARG A 248 18.38 -10.40 13.00
N SER A 249 19.37 -11.26 12.83
CA SER A 249 20.59 -10.96 12.07
C SER A 249 20.37 -10.72 10.55
N GLU A 250 19.19 -11.04 10.04
CA GLU A 250 18.88 -11.01 8.61
C GLU A 250 18.09 -9.76 8.14
N LEU A 251 17.56 -8.98 9.07
CA LEU A 251 16.85 -7.76 8.72
C LEU A 251 17.81 -6.56 8.69
N PRO A 252 17.65 -5.63 7.75
CA PRO A 252 18.33 -4.34 7.82
C PRO A 252 18.03 -3.68 9.17
N LYS A 253 19.05 -3.03 9.77
CA LYS A 253 18.87 -2.29 11.02
C LYS A 253 17.66 -1.36 10.94
N GLY A 254 16.86 -1.31 11.99
CA GLY A 254 15.71 -0.43 12.11
C GLY A 254 14.34 -0.98 11.71
N TYR A 255 14.25 -2.27 11.35
CA TYR A 255 12.93 -2.88 11.03
C TYR A 255 12.35 -3.64 12.22
N SER A 256 11.02 -3.54 12.38
CA SER A 256 10.28 -4.29 13.37
C SER A 256 10.31 -5.79 13.08
N PRO A 257 10.13 -6.65 14.09
CA PRO A 257 9.67 -7.99 13.81
C PRO A 257 8.34 -7.95 13.07
N LYS A 258 8.03 -9.04 12.37
CA LYS A 258 6.75 -9.22 11.71
C LYS A 258 5.63 -9.22 12.76
N ILE A 259 4.69 -8.28 12.65
CA ILE A 259 3.56 -8.15 13.56
C ILE A 259 2.33 -8.65 12.83
N LYS A 260 1.61 -9.57 13.46
CA LYS A 260 0.39 -10.17 12.92
C LYS A 260 -0.79 -9.82 13.80
N ILE A 261 -1.80 -9.21 13.23
CA ILE A 261 -3.04 -8.82 13.92
C ILE A 261 -4.21 -9.53 13.26
N GLN A 262 -5.00 -10.20 14.07
CA GLN A 262 -6.30 -10.74 13.68
C GLN A 262 -7.37 -9.73 14.03
N VAL A 263 -8.04 -9.15 13.03
CA VAL A 263 -9.19 -8.26 13.22
C VAL A 263 -10.44 -9.12 13.30
N ARG A 264 -11.09 -9.16 14.45
CA ARG A 264 -12.27 -9.97 14.70
C ARG A 264 -13.49 -9.08 14.88
N LYS A 265 -14.61 -9.56 14.39
CA LYS A 265 -15.90 -8.95 14.76
C LYS A 265 -16.08 -9.07 16.27
N LEU A 266 -16.26 -7.96 16.96
CA LEU A 266 -16.66 -8.00 18.37
C LEU A 266 -17.96 -8.81 18.44
N GLN A 267 -17.95 -9.86 19.27
CA GLN A 267 -19.17 -10.58 19.57
C GLN A 267 -20.07 -9.61 20.36
N SER A 268 -21.16 -9.20 19.74
CA SER A 268 -22.22 -8.42 20.38
C SER A 268 -22.97 -9.27 21.38
#